data_95fb76e5460ba1106789c7ebc2ae7bad
#
_entry.id   95fb76e5460ba1106789c7ebc2ae7bad
#
_cell.length_a   1.000
_cell.length_b   1.000
_cell.length_c   1.000
_cell.angle_alpha   90.00
_cell.angle_beta   90.00
_cell.angle_gamma   90.00
#
_symmetry.space_group_name_H-M   'P 1'
#
loop_
_entity.id
_entity.type
_entity.pdbx_description
1 polymer ?
#
loop_
_entity_poly.entity_id
_entity_poly.type
_entity_poly.pdbx_seq_one_letter_code
_entity_poly.pdbx_strand_id
1 'polypeptide(L)'
;MAERPARLAPLANGVVFVVLATGMAVSAAFVVVPAFGSETIGFDFRGTLWDPAIAIRHGLPPYPDAVTSEVEVGNPALYPPLLMLLVVPLTLLSWSAGLAIWTVIQIGAVVGALAILRVRDARCYVIALLSLPVVAGLGWGNATLLLVPLAALAWRWRDSWPRGGLIVGLAIASKLFAWPLIVWLLATRRYRAAGLAVAATVAFVVAPWALIGFDGMTTDPGLLRVSEC
;
A
#
# COMPACT_ATOMS: atom_id res chain seq x y z
N MET A 1 -8.55 -49.17 -13.60
CA MET A 1 -7.97 -47.95 -13.04
C MET A 1 -6.88 -47.51 -14.00
N ALA A 2 -7.13 -46.47 -14.80
CA ALA A 2 -6.15 -45.97 -15.76
C ALA A 2 -5.18 -45.02 -15.01
N GLU A 3 -3.93 -45.43 -14.90
CA GLU A 3 -2.87 -44.56 -14.44
C GLU A 3 -2.78 -43.35 -15.38
N ARG A 4 -3.15 -42.17 -14.89
CA ARG A 4 -2.84 -40.91 -15.59
C ARG A 4 -1.33 -40.78 -15.70
N PRO A 5 -0.78 -40.56 -16.89
CA PRO A 5 0.65 -40.50 -17.08
C PRO A 5 1.23 -39.37 -16.26
N ALA A 6 2.02 -39.67 -15.24
CA ALA A 6 2.69 -38.74 -14.32
C ALA A 6 3.57 -37.68 -15.02
N ARG A 7 3.81 -37.82 -16.32
CA ARG A 7 4.62 -36.91 -17.15
C ARG A 7 3.87 -35.69 -17.71
N LEU A 8 2.54 -35.67 -17.75
CA LEU A 8 1.77 -34.57 -18.33
C LEU A 8 1.54 -33.41 -17.33
N ALA A 9 1.56 -33.71 -16.03
CA ALA A 9 1.36 -32.69 -15.01
C ALA A 9 2.41 -31.56 -15.01
N PRO A 10 3.73 -31.82 -15.10
CA PRO A 10 4.72 -30.75 -15.14
C PRO A 10 4.68 -29.91 -16.43
N LEU A 11 4.33 -30.54 -17.58
CA LEU A 11 4.17 -29.82 -18.84
C LEU A 11 2.92 -28.91 -18.79
N ALA A 12 1.79 -29.41 -18.30
CA ALA A 12 0.58 -28.63 -18.13
C ALA A 12 0.80 -27.43 -17.19
N ASN A 13 1.50 -27.64 -16.07
CA ASN A 13 1.85 -26.54 -15.14
C ASN A 13 2.80 -25.52 -15.78
N GLY A 14 3.75 -25.97 -16.62
CA GLY A 14 4.63 -25.08 -17.38
C GLY A 14 3.86 -24.20 -18.36
N VAL A 15 2.96 -24.81 -19.14
CA VAL A 15 2.10 -24.08 -20.11
C VAL A 15 1.21 -23.07 -19.40
N VAL A 16 0.53 -23.46 -18.33
CA VAL A 16 -0.32 -22.55 -17.54
C VAL A 16 0.51 -21.37 -17.01
N PHE A 17 1.70 -21.61 -16.48
CA PHE A 17 2.59 -20.54 -16.01
C PHE A 17 2.95 -19.58 -17.13
N VAL A 18 3.37 -20.07 -18.31
CA VAL A 18 3.74 -19.24 -19.45
C VAL A 18 2.55 -18.40 -19.92
N VAL A 19 1.37 -19.00 -20.05
CA VAL A 19 0.15 -18.27 -20.46
C VAL A 19 -0.20 -17.18 -19.45
N LEU A 20 -0.17 -17.47 -18.16
CA LEU A 20 -0.45 -16.48 -17.13
C LEU A 20 0.60 -15.37 -17.09
N ALA A 21 1.89 -15.72 -17.14
CA ALA A 21 2.97 -14.74 -17.13
C ALA A 21 2.93 -13.83 -18.37
N THR A 22 2.66 -14.41 -19.55
CA THR A 22 2.50 -13.63 -20.80
C THR A 22 1.29 -12.72 -20.72
N GLY A 23 0.13 -13.21 -20.29
CA GLY A 23 -1.08 -12.41 -20.14
C GLY A 23 -0.87 -11.25 -19.17
N MET A 24 -0.19 -11.49 -18.05
CA MET A 24 0.15 -10.45 -17.08
C MET A 24 1.16 -9.44 -17.64
N ALA A 25 2.19 -9.89 -18.34
CA ALA A 25 3.17 -8.99 -18.96
C ALA A 25 2.53 -8.10 -20.02
N VAL A 26 1.62 -8.63 -20.83
CA VAL A 26 0.84 -7.85 -21.82
C VAL A 26 -0.04 -6.84 -21.07
N SER A 27 -0.78 -7.25 -20.04
CA SER A 27 -1.60 -6.34 -19.24
C SER A 27 -0.77 -5.24 -18.60
N ALA A 28 0.41 -5.59 -18.06
CA ALA A 28 1.37 -4.64 -17.50
C ALA A 28 1.85 -3.63 -18.56
N ALA A 29 2.16 -4.09 -19.76
CA ALA A 29 2.58 -3.22 -20.86
C ALA A 29 1.51 -2.20 -21.23
N PHE A 30 0.22 -2.57 -21.24
CA PHE A 30 -0.90 -1.64 -21.48
C PHE A 30 -1.01 -0.54 -20.41
N VAL A 31 -0.51 -0.75 -19.22
CA VAL A 31 -0.49 0.28 -18.15
C VAL A 31 0.80 1.09 -18.21
N VAL A 32 1.93 0.43 -18.40
CA VAL A 32 3.26 1.03 -18.31
C VAL A 32 3.57 1.88 -19.55
N VAL A 33 3.25 1.37 -20.75
CA VAL A 33 3.57 2.09 -22.01
C VAL A 33 2.91 3.47 -22.09
N PRO A 34 1.61 3.63 -21.79
CA PRO A 34 1.00 4.97 -21.74
C PRO A 34 1.57 5.84 -20.62
N ALA A 35 1.96 5.26 -19.48
CA ALA A 35 2.51 6.00 -18.35
C ALA A 35 3.91 6.58 -18.65
N PHE A 36 4.74 5.91 -19.45
CA PHE A 36 6.08 6.40 -19.82
C PHE A 36 6.06 7.69 -20.65
N GLY A 37 4.95 8.03 -21.28
CA GLY A 37 4.78 9.29 -22.04
C GLY A 37 4.04 10.39 -21.27
N SER A 38 3.64 10.14 -20.03
CA SER A 38 2.83 11.05 -19.22
C SER A 38 3.49 11.34 -17.88
N GLU A 39 3.20 12.48 -17.28
CA GLU A 39 3.64 12.85 -15.91
C GLU A 39 2.96 11.98 -14.81
N THR A 40 2.41 10.83 -15.17
CA THR A 40 1.63 9.97 -14.27
C THR A 40 2.48 9.02 -13.43
N ILE A 41 3.78 8.83 -13.77
CA ILE A 41 4.65 7.97 -12.98
C ILE A 41 4.88 8.60 -11.61
N GLY A 42 4.51 7.84 -10.56
CA GLY A 42 4.60 8.31 -9.18
C GLY A 42 3.58 9.38 -8.80
N PHE A 43 2.53 9.58 -9.62
CA PHE A 43 1.50 10.60 -9.39
C PHE A 43 0.90 10.52 -7.97
N ASP A 44 0.51 9.30 -7.58
CA ASP A 44 -0.06 9.06 -6.26
C ASP A 44 0.98 9.29 -5.14
N PHE A 45 2.22 8.81 -5.34
CA PHE A 45 3.30 9.04 -4.39
C PHE A 45 3.61 10.53 -4.22
N ARG A 46 3.61 11.29 -5.33
CA ARG A 46 3.89 12.72 -5.31
C ARG A 46 2.82 13.48 -4.52
N GLY A 47 1.55 13.38 -4.95
CA GLY A 47 0.47 14.18 -4.36
C GLY A 47 0.09 13.77 -2.95
N THR A 48 0.15 12.46 -2.63
CA THR A 48 -0.35 11.97 -1.34
C THR A 48 0.72 11.83 -0.25
N LEU A 49 1.99 11.72 -0.60
CA LEU A 49 3.07 11.46 0.37
C LEU A 49 4.26 12.40 0.22
N TRP A 50 4.77 12.62 -1.01
CA TRP A 50 6.01 13.37 -1.23
C TRP A 50 5.84 14.86 -0.98
N ASP A 51 4.90 15.51 -1.64
CA ASP A 51 4.65 16.94 -1.50
C ASP A 51 4.16 17.28 -0.08
N PRO A 52 3.24 16.50 0.56
CA PRO A 52 2.93 16.65 1.97
C PRO A 52 4.14 16.46 2.91
N ALA A 53 5.04 15.49 2.62
CA ALA A 53 6.25 15.31 3.41
C ALA A 53 7.21 16.51 3.29
N ILE A 54 7.29 17.16 2.12
CA ILE A 54 8.03 18.40 1.94
C ILE A 54 7.40 19.53 2.78
N ALA A 55 6.07 19.66 2.77
CA ALA A 55 5.36 20.63 3.59
C ALA A 55 5.69 20.44 5.08
N ILE A 56 5.57 19.21 5.59
CA ILE A 56 5.91 18.86 6.99
C ILE A 56 7.37 19.26 7.31
N ARG A 57 8.32 18.96 6.41
CA ARG A 57 9.74 19.30 6.61
C ARG A 57 9.96 20.80 6.75
N HIS A 58 9.15 21.62 6.10
CA HIS A 58 9.21 23.08 6.17
C HIS A 58 8.32 23.69 7.25
N GLY A 59 7.66 22.87 8.08
CA GLY A 59 6.73 23.33 9.12
C GLY A 59 5.43 23.89 8.55
N LEU A 60 5.05 23.47 7.35
CA LEU A 60 3.80 23.86 6.70
C LEU A 60 2.74 22.72 6.84
N PRO A 61 1.44 23.06 6.82
CA PRO A 61 0.37 22.08 6.82
C PRO A 61 0.52 21.09 5.64
N PRO A 62 0.42 19.78 5.87
CA PRO A 62 0.56 18.78 4.80
C PRO A 62 -0.70 18.61 3.94
N TYR A 63 -1.82 19.19 4.37
CA TYR A 63 -3.09 19.08 3.70
C TYR A 63 -3.45 20.40 3.01
N PRO A 64 -3.81 20.37 1.71
CA PRO A 64 -4.19 21.58 1.00
C PRO A 64 -5.54 22.10 1.53
N ASP A 65 -5.77 23.40 1.39
CA ASP A 65 -7.09 23.97 1.66
C ASP A 65 -8.11 23.47 0.62
N ALA A 66 -9.37 23.27 1.05
CA ALA A 66 -10.46 22.71 0.23
C ALA A 66 -10.79 23.52 -1.04
N VAL A 67 -10.25 24.74 -1.17
CA VAL A 67 -10.51 25.66 -2.29
C VAL A 67 -9.28 25.79 -3.24
N THR A 68 -8.25 24.94 -3.07
CA THR A 68 -7.05 25.02 -3.89
C THR A 68 -7.17 24.21 -5.19
N SER A 69 -6.39 24.63 -6.22
CA SER A 69 -6.28 23.91 -7.49
C SER A 69 -5.84 22.46 -7.35
N GLU A 70 -5.18 22.08 -6.26
CA GLU A 70 -4.75 20.71 -5.96
C GLU A 70 -5.92 19.77 -5.72
N VAL A 71 -7.01 20.28 -5.11
CA VAL A 71 -8.28 19.55 -4.93
C VAL A 71 -9.00 19.38 -6.28
N GLU A 72 -8.97 20.40 -7.12
CA GLU A 72 -9.58 20.37 -8.45
C GLU A 72 -8.87 19.37 -9.38
N VAL A 73 -7.56 19.17 -9.25
CA VAL A 73 -6.78 18.18 -10.01
C VAL A 73 -7.04 16.74 -9.53
N GLY A 74 -7.75 16.54 -8.39
CA GLY A 74 -8.31 15.24 -8.00
C GLY A 74 -7.32 14.29 -7.32
N ASN A 75 -6.22 14.77 -6.74
CA ASN A 75 -5.32 13.92 -5.95
C ASN A 75 -4.88 14.58 -4.64
N PRO A 76 -5.82 15.03 -3.77
CA PRO A 76 -5.47 15.59 -2.49
C PRO A 76 -4.91 14.53 -1.54
N ALA A 77 -4.05 14.94 -0.62
CA ALA A 77 -3.54 14.09 0.44
C ALA A 77 -4.67 13.75 1.44
N LEU A 78 -5.16 12.53 1.41
CA LEU A 78 -6.26 12.04 2.28
C LEU A 78 -5.78 10.96 3.27
N TYR A 79 -4.48 10.73 3.41
CA TYR A 79 -3.95 9.73 4.33
C TYR A 79 -3.62 10.33 5.70
N PRO A 80 -3.72 9.53 6.78
CA PRO A 80 -3.14 9.92 8.06
C PRO A 80 -1.64 10.24 7.91
N PRO A 81 -1.09 11.18 8.70
CA PRO A 81 0.27 11.68 8.49
C PRO A 81 1.39 10.68 8.77
N LEU A 82 1.06 9.46 9.24
CA LEU A 82 2.03 8.40 9.54
C LEU A 82 2.98 8.10 8.36
N LEU A 83 2.42 7.85 7.17
CA LEU A 83 3.23 7.53 5.99
C LEU A 83 3.96 8.77 5.46
N MET A 84 3.36 9.95 5.57
CA MET A 84 3.99 11.20 5.17
C MET A 84 5.26 11.45 6.00
N LEU A 85 5.19 11.27 7.33
CA LEU A 85 6.34 11.39 8.23
C LEU A 85 7.44 10.38 7.90
N LEU A 86 7.09 9.15 7.52
CA LEU A 86 8.06 8.14 7.10
C LEU A 86 8.74 8.51 5.77
N VAL A 87 8.09 9.30 4.92
CA VAL A 87 8.64 9.77 3.65
C VAL A 87 9.52 11.01 3.81
N VAL A 88 9.37 11.79 4.90
CA VAL A 88 10.17 13.00 5.14
C VAL A 88 11.69 12.81 4.88
N PRO A 89 12.35 11.74 5.35
CA PRO A 89 13.77 11.54 5.06
C PRO A 89 14.08 11.38 3.56
N LEU A 90 13.16 10.82 2.79
CA LEU A 90 13.34 10.65 1.34
C LEU A 90 13.33 12.00 0.62
N THR A 91 12.62 13.00 1.14
CA THR A 91 12.56 14.36 0.55
C THR A 91 13.87 15.15 0.65
N LEU A 92 14.88 14.62 1.34
CA LEU A 92 16.25 15.14 1.33
C LEU A 92 16.99 14.80 0.02
N LEU A 93 16.47 13.87 -0.76
CA LEU A 93 17.00 13.43 -2.04
C LEU A 93 16.29 14.15 -3.19
N SER A 94 16.79 13.95 -4.40
CA SER A 94 16.07 14.37 -5.60
C SER A 94 14.77 13.54 -5.77
N TRP A 95 13.77 14.12 -6.44
CA TRP A 95 12.52 13.43 -6.76
C TRP A 95 12.74 12.03 -7.36
N SER A 96 13.62 11.95 -8.38
CA SER A 96 13.90 10.68 -9.06
C SER A 96 14.52 9.64 -8.14
N ALA A 97 15.42 10.05 -7.24
CA ALA A 97 16.02 9.15 -6.26
C ALA A 97 14.99 8.70 -5.20
N GLY A 98 14.17 9.62 -4.71
CA GLY A 98 13.08 9.32 -3.78
C GLY A 98 12.08 8.33 -4.36
N LEU A 99 11.63 8.56 -5.60
CA LEU A 99 10.72 7.68 -6.31
C LEU A 99 11.33 6.30 -6.57
N ALA A 100 12.62 6.23 -6.96
CA ALA A 100 13.32 4.96 -7.15
C ALA A 100 13.38 4.15 -5.86
N ILE A 101 13.73 4.77 -4.74
CA ILE A 101 13.76 4.12 -3.42
C ILE A 101 12.35 3.65 -3.04
N TRP A 102 11.33 4.50 -3.23
CA TRP A 102 9.95 4.14 -2.96
C TRP A 102 9.50 2.91 -3.76
N THR A 103 9.83 2.87 -5.05
CA THR A 103 9.55 1.72 -5.92
C THR A 103 10.24 0.44 -5.42
N VAL A 104 11.51 0.53 -4.99
CA VAL A 104 12.23 -0.62 -4.40
C VAL A 104 11.55 -1.08 -3.10
N ILE A 105 11.10 -0.16 -2.25
CA ILE A 105 10.35 -0.50 -1.03
C ILE A 105 9.05 -1.23 -1.38
N GLN A 106 8.30 -0.78 -2.39
CA GLN A 106 7.07 -1.42 -2.83
C GLN A 106 7.31 -2.84 -3.40
N ILE A 107 8.35 -3.01 -4.25
CA ILE A 107 8.74 -4.33 -4.74
C ILE A 107 9.13 -5.24 -3.56
N GLY A 108 9.96 -4.72 -2.66
CA GLY A 108 10.34 -5.42 -1.43
C GLY A 108 9.15 -5.79 -0.55
N ALA A 109 8.11 -4.96 -0.50
CA ALA A 109 6.88 -5.24 0.21
C ALA A 109 6.14 -6.46 -0.38
N VAL A 110 5.98 -6.53 -1.69
CA VAL A 110 5.32 -7.67 -2.37
C VAL A 110 6.14 -8.95 -2.19
N VAL A 111 7.44 -8.90 -2.45
CA VAL A 111 8.36 -10.05 -2.27
C VAL A 111 8.39 -10.49 -0.81
N GLY A 112 8.49 -9.54 0.12
CA GLY A 112 8.49 -9.80 1.55
C GLY A 112 7.20 -10.46 2.04
N ALA A 113 6.05 -10.05 1.51
CA ALA A 113 4.76 -10.67 1.85
C ALA A 113 4.73 -12.16 1.47
N LEU A 114 5.18 -12.51 0.27
CA LEU A 114 5.27 -13.92 -0.16
C LEU A 114 6.27 -14.73 0.70
N ALA A 115 7.39 -14.12 1.06
CA ALA A 115 8.37 -14.73 1.95
C ALA A 115 7.80 -14.94 3.37
N ILE A 116 7.06 -13.97 3.92
CA ILE A 116 6.36 -14.07 5.21
C ILE A 116 5.37 -15.24 5.19
N LEU A 117 4.64 -15.44 4.09
CA LEU A 117 3.72 -16.55 3.87
C LEU A 117 4.43 -17.88 3.54
N ARG A 118 5.77 -17.87 3.46
CA ARG A 118 6.61 -19.04 3.15
C ARG A 118 6.34 -19.64 1.77
N VAL A 119 5.98 -18.81 0.80
CA VAL A 119 5.86 -19.24 -0.59
C VAL A 119 7.24 -19.60 -1.11
N ARG A 120 7.41 -20.84 -1.61
CA ARG A 120 8.71 -21.36 -2.09
C ARG A 120 8.81 -21.42 -3.61
N ASP A 121 7.69 -21.40 -4.30
CA ASP A 121 7.67 -21.44 -5.77
C ASP A 121 7.98 -20.04 -6.33
N ALA A 122 9.10 -19.92 -7.01
CA ALA A 122 9.54 -18.67 -7.65
C ALA A 122 8.53 -18.14 -8.68
N ARG A 123 7.69 -19.00 -9.27
CA ARG A 123 6.64 -18.61 -10.21
C ARG A 123 5.59 -17.71 -9.57
N CYS A 124 5.28 -17.94 -8.28
CA CYS A 124 4.34 -17.10 -7.54
C CYS A 124 4.86 -15.66 -7.41
N TYR A 125 6.17 -15.47 -7.26
CA TYR A 125 6.80 -14.14 -7.20
C TYR A 125 6.69 -13.42 -8.55
N VAL A 126 6.99 -14.13 -9.64
CA VAL A 126 6.85 -13.57 -11.01
C VAL A 126 5.40 -13.18 -11.28
N ILE A 127 4.45 -14.08 -11.00
CA ILE A 127 3.02 -13.82 -11.20
C ILE A 127 2.56 -12.63 -10.35
N ALA A 128 2.96 -12.55 -9.08
CA ALA A 128 2.59 -11.45 -8.21
C ALA A 128 3.14 -10.11 -8.71
N LEU A 129 4.44 -10.07 -9.08
CA LEU A 129 5.09 -8.84 -9.54
C LEU A 129 4.57 -8.36 -10.90
N LEU A 130 4.17 -9.28 -11.79
CA LEU A 130 3.60 -8.96 -13.10
C LEU A 130 2.07 -8.78 -13.07
N SER A 131 1.43 -9.01 -11.92
CA SER A 131 -0.02 -8.80 -11.80
C SER A 131 -0.39 -7.34 -12.01
N LEU A 132 -1.49 -7.10 -12.73
CA LEU A 132 -1.95 -5.75 -13.06
C LEU A 132 -2.07 -4.82 -11.82
N PRO A 133 -2.64 -5.25 -10.67
CA PRO A 133 -2.72 -4.39 -9.49
C PRO A 133 -1.35 -3.98 -8.95
N VAL A 134 -0.34 -4.87 -9.01
CA VAL A 134 1.01 -4.57 -8.55
C VAL A 134 1.70 -3.63 -9.52
N VAL A 135 1.63 -3.89 -10.83
CA VAL A 135 2.26 -3.04 -11.85
C VAL A 135 1.64 -1.64 -11.84
N ALA A 136 0.31 -1.53 -11.78
CA ALA A 136 -0.37 -0.24 -11.66
C ALA A 136 0.02 0.48 -10.35
N GLY A 137 0.04 -0.24 -9.22
CA GLY A 137 0.47 0.31 -7.93
C GLY A 137 1.91 0.84 -7.96
N LEU A 138 2.83 0.13 -8.61
CA LEU A 138 4.21 0.56 -8.81
C LEU A 138 4.29 1.81 -9.71
N GLY A 139 3.55 1.81 -10.83
CA GLY A 139 3.54 2.93 -11.77
C GLY A 139 3.02 4.23 -11.14
N TRP A 140 1.96 4.15 -10.36
CA TRP A 140 1.42 5.32 -9.65
C TRP A 140 2.15 5.62 -8.33
N GLY A 141 2.97 4.70 -7.83
CA GLY A 141 3.62 4.84 -6.52
C GLY A 141 2.65 4.67 -5.34
N ASN A 142 1.54 3.92 -5.52
CA ASN A 142 0.45 3.83 -4.56
C ASN A 142 0.87 3.09 -3.28
N ALA A 143 0.66 3.71 -2.12
CA ALA A 143 1.00 3.15 -0.81
C ALA A 143 0.27 1.84 -0.47
N THR A 144 -0.76 1.43 -1.21
CA THR A 144 -1.51 0.19 -0.98
C THR A 144 -0.62 -1.05 -0.99
N LEU A 145 0.47 -1.04 -1.78
CA LEU A 145 1.41 -2.17 -1.81
C LEU A 145 2.09 -2.42 -0.46
N LEU A 146 2.21 -1.41 0.40
CA LEU A 146 2.74 -1.57 1.76
C LEU A 146 1.77 -2.33 2.69
N LEU A 147 0.48 -2.38 2.37
CA LEU A 147 -0.49 -3.16 3.13
C LEU A 147 -0.32 -4.67 2.92
N VAL A 148 0.25 -5.10 1.78
CA VAL A 148 0.40 -6.52 1.43
C VAL A 148 1.23 -7.28 2.48
N PRO A 149 2.44 -6.83 2.88
CA PRO A 149 3.19 -7.49 3.95
C PRO A 149 2.53 -7.36 5.31
N LEU A 150 1.81 -6.27 5.61
CA LEU A 150 1.07 -6.12 6.87
C LEU A 150 -0.08 -7.14 6.94
N ALA A 151 -0.81 -7.37 5.84
CA ALA A 151 -1.83 -8.41 5.75
C ALA A 151 -1.21 -9.82 5.91
N ALA A 152 -0.06 -10.07 5.27
CA ALA A 152 0.67 -11.33 5.42
C ALA A 152 1.12 -11.57 6.88
N LEU A 153 1.61 -10.54 7.57
CA LEU A 153 1.97 -10.60 8.99
C LEU A 153 0.75 -10.78 9.89
N ALA A 154 -0.36 -10.09 9.62
CA ALA A 154 -1.62 -10.26 10.35
C ALA A 154 -2.10 -11.70 10.27
N TRP A 155 -2.05 -12.31 9.07
CA TRP A 155 -2.36 -13.72 8.87
C TRP A 155 -1.39 -14.65 9.61
N ARG A 156 -0.09 -14.40 9.49
CA ARG A 156 0.95 -15.24 10.13
C ARG A 156 0.87 -15.21 11.65
N TRP A 157 0.55 -14.05 12.22
CA TRP A 157 0.47 -13.84 13.67
C TRP A 157 -0.97 -13.83 14.21
N ARG A 158 -1.92 -14.35 13.43
CA ARG A 158 -3.35 -14.37 13.78
C ARG A 158 -3.65 -15.01 15.14
N ASP A 159 -2.79 -15.94 15.59
CA ASP A 159 -2.96 -16.65 16.86
C ASP A 159 -2.19 -15.98 18.02
N SER A 160 -1.40 -14.95 17.72
CA SER A 160 -0.72 -14.10 18.70
C SER A 160 -1.47 -12.78 18.84
N TRP A 161 -2.32 -12.64 19.87
CA TRP A 161 -3.16 -11.45 20.03
C TRP A 161 -2.37 -10.13 20.05
N PRO A 162 -1.17 -10.00 20.70
CA PRO A 162 -0.46 -8.73 20.71
C PRO A 162 0.13 -8.40 19.33
N ARG A 163 0.78 -9.36 18.67
CA ARG A 163 1.39 -9.13 17.33
C ARG A 163 0.32 -8.91 16.26
N GLY A 164 -0.71 -9.76 16.23
CA GLY A 164 -1.81 -9.64 15.28
C GLY A 164 -2.55 -8.31 15.43
N GLY A 165 -2.87 -7.91 16.67
CA GLY A 165 -3.54 -6.64 16.94
C GLY A 165 -2.71 -5.42 16.54
N LEU A 166 -1.42 -5.39 16.91
CA LEU A 166 -0.51 -4.28 16.54
C LEU A 166 -0.37 -4.14 15.02
N ILE A 167 -0.18 -5.24 14.30
CA ILE A 167 -0.03 -5.20 12.83
C ILE A 167 -1.31 -4.76 12.15
N VAL A 168 -2.47 -5.23 12.60
CA VAL A 168 -3.76 -4.76 12.07
C VAL A 168 -3.96 -3.27 12.34
N GLY A 169 -3.64 -2.81 13.55
CA GLY A 169 -3.70 -1.39 13.88
C GLY A 169 -2.77 -0.53 13.01
N LEU A 170 -1.54 -0.99 12.78
CA LEU A 170 -0.58 -0.33 11.89
C LEU A 170 -1.08 -0.30 10.43
N ALA A 171 -1.67 -1.40 9.95
CA ALA A 171 -2.22 -1.44 8.60
C ALA A 171 -3.34 -0.41 8.40
N ILE A 172 -4.26 -0.30 9.38
CA ILE A 172 -5.36 0.67 9.33
C ILE A 172 -4.84 2.11 9.46
N ALA A 173 -3.88 2.36 10.36
CA ALA A 173 -3.29 3.68 10.50
C ALA A 173 -2.50 4.12 9.25
N SER A 174 -1.91 3.17 8.51
CA SER A 174 -1.24 3.45 7.25
C SER A 174 -2.22 3.80 6.13
N LYS A 175 -3.36 3.12 6.09
CA LYS A 175 -4.44 3.38 5.14
C LYS A 175 -5.76 2.89 5.75
N LEU A 176 -6.67 3.82 6.05
CA LEU A 176 -7.95 3.52 6.71
C LEU A 176 -8.76 2.42 6.03
N PHE A 177 -8.56 2.25 4.73
CA PHE A 177 -9.16 1.17 3.93
C PHE A 177 -8.94 -0.25 4.49
N ALA A 178 -7.90 -0.47 5.32
CA ALA A 178 -7.63 -1.77 5.95
C ALA A 178 -8.55 -2.11 7.15
N TRP A 179 -9.53 -1.24 7.50
CA TRP A 179 -10.47 -1.46 8.61
C TRP A 179 -11.21 -2.81 8.59
N PRO A 180 -11.51 -3.46 7.41
CA PRO A 180 -12.16 -4.76 7.41
C PRO A 180 -11.38 -5.87 8.14
N LEU A 181 -10.06 -5.66 8.38
CA LEU A 181 -9.28 -6.58 9.18
C LEU A 181 -9.75 -6.64 10.65
N ILE A 182 -10.35 -5.56 11.19
CA ILE A 182 -10.99 -5.60 12.52
C ILE A 182 -12.21 -6.52 12.49
N VAL A 183 -13.05 -6.40 11.44
CA VAL A 183 -14.22 -7.27 11.27
C VAL A 183 -13.81 -8.73 11.20
N TRP A 184 -12.73 -9.03 10.47
CA TRP A 184 -12.16 -10.38 10.42
C TRP A 184 -11.70 -10.87 11.81
N LEU A 185 -11.04 -10.03 12.61
CA LEU A 185 -10.65 -10.39 13.98
C LEU A 185 -11.87 -10.68 14.86
N LEU A 186 -12.93 -9.86 14.76
CA LEU A 186 -14.19 -10.05 15.50
C LEU A 186 -14.92 -11.32 15.06
N ALA A 187 -15.06 -11.53 13.75
CA ALA A 187 -15.71 -12.71 13.17
C ALA A 187 -15.00 -14.02 13.55
N THR A 188 -13.67 -13.96 13.73
CA THR A 188 -12.85 -15.09 14.18
C THR A 188 -12.73 -15.18 15.70
N ARG A 189 -13.54 -14.41 16.47
CA ARG A 189 -13.59 -14.37 17.94
C ARG A 189 -12.26 -13.98 18.61
N ARG A 190 -11.41 -13.23 17.92
CA ARG A 190 -10.12 -12.74 18.43
C ARG A 190 -10.29 -11.35 19.09
N TYR A 191 -11.18 -11.25 20.07
CA TYR A 191 -11.60 -9.97 20.67
C TYR A 191 -10.45 -9.17 21.27
N ARG A 192 -9.47 -9.83 21.93
CA ARG A 192 -8.28 -9.16 22.50
C ARG A 192 -7.41 -8.53 21.40
N ALA A 193 -7.23 -9.23 20.27
CA ALA A 193 -6.49 -8.69 19.16
C ALA A 193 -7.25 -7.53 18.48
N ALA A 194 -8.58 -7.64 18.36
CA ALA A 194 -9.43 -6.56 17.83
C ALA A 194 -9.36 -5.30 18.72
N GLY A 195 -9.49 -5.44 20.04
CA GLY A 195 -9.36 -4.32 20.98
C GLY A 195 -7.98 -3.64 20.90
N LEU A 196 -6.90 -4.44 20.83
CA LEU A 196 -5.57 -3.89 20.65
C LEU A 196 -5.38 -3.24 19.27
N ALA A 197 -5.99 -3.79 18.22
CA ALA A 197 -5.93 -3.19 16.88
C ALA A 197 -6.57 -1.81 16.86
N VAL A 198 -7.73 -1.63 17.50
CA VAL A 198 -8.39 -0.32 17.65
C VAL A 198 -7.49 0.65 18.43
N ALA A 199 -6.97 0.23 19.60
CA ALA A 199 -6.09 1.08 20.40
C ALA A 199 -4.81 1.46 19.66
N ALA A 200 -4.19 0.52 18.95
CA ALA A 200 -3.01 0.75 18.13
C ALA A 200 -3.31 1.67 16.93
N THR A 201 -4.46 1.51 16.27
CA THR A 201 -4.90 2.43 15.21
C THR A 201 -4.99 3.85 15.74
N VAL A 202 -5.67 4.05 16.86
CA VAL A 202 -5.79 5.38 17.48
C VAL A 202 -4.40 5.94 17.82
N ALA A 203 -3.53 5.16 18.43
CA ALA A 203 -2.19 5.60 18.78
C ALA A 203 -1.36 5.97 17.54
N PHE A 204 -1.35 5.12 16.50
CA PHE A 204 -0.60 5.34 15.26
C PHE A 204 -1.20 6.45 14.36
N VAL A 205 -2.44 6.84 14.59
CA VAL A 205 -3.03 8.02 13.95
C VAL A 205 -2.75 9.27 14.77
N VAL A 206 -3.06 9.26 16.08
CA VAL A 206 -2.96 10.46 16.94
C VAL A 206 -1.51 10.88 17.16
N ALA A 207 -0.57 9.95 17.34
CA ALA A 207 0.82 10.33 17.58
C ALA A 207 1.46 11.08 16.42
N PRO A 208 1.31 10.68 15.13
CA PRO A 208 1.76 11.47 14.00
C PRO A 208 1.09 12.86 13.91
N TRP A 209 -0.21 12.95 14.19
CA TRP A 209 -0.92 14.23 14.26
C TRP A 209 -0.34 15.16 15.34
N ALA A 210 -0.05 14.61 16.51
CA ALA A 210 0.57 15.38 17.59
C ALA A 210 1.97 15.90 17.23
N LEU A 211 2.73 15.15 16.41
CA LEU A 211 4.06 15.56 15.94
C LEU A 211 4.02 16.75 14.96
N ILE A 212 2.94 16.87 14.19
CA ILE A 212 2.75 18.00 13.26
C ILE A 212 1.87 19.11 13.83
N GLY A 213 1.57 19.09 15.15
CA GLY A 213 0.80 20.15 15.81
C GLY A 213 -0.70 20.14 15.50
N PHE A 214 -1.25 19.05 14.97
CA PHE A 214 -2.62 18.91 14.48
C PHE A 214 -2.97 19.87 13.32
N ASP A 215 -1.97 20.45 12.66
CA ASP A 215 -2.16 21.33 11.52
C ASP A 215 -2.82 20.60 10.35
N GLY A 216 -3.93 21.14 9.84
CA GLY A 216 -4.70 20.53 8.76
C GLY A 216 -5.74 19.50 9.21
N MET A 217 -5.83 19.10 10.48
CA MET A 217 -6.82 18.14 10.96
C MET A 217 -8.26 18.60 10.73
N THR A 218 -8.53 19.90 10.75
CA THR A 218 -9.84 20.48 10.49
C THR A 218 -10.12 20.67 8.99
N THR A 219 -9.08 20.62 8.15
CA THR A 219 -9.19 20.79 6.70
C THR A 219 -9.59 19.48 6.02
N ASP A 220 -9.10 18.34 6.52
CA ASP A 220 -9.36 17.01 5.98
C ASP A 220 -10.87 16.65 5.87
N PRO A 221 -11.74 16.91 6.86
CA PRO A 221 -13.18 16.71 6.71
C PRO A 221 -13.83 17.59 5.63
N GLY A 222 -13.26 18.76 5.36
CA GLY A 222 -13.70 19.64 4.28
C GLY A 222 -13.36 19.06 2.89
N LEU A 223 -12.17 18.52 2.74
CA LEU A 223 -11.71 17.87 1.50
C LEU A 223 -12.57 16.65 1.14
N LEU A 224 -12.95 15.82 2.11
CA LEU A 224 -13.82 14.68 1.89
C LEU A 224 -15.19 15.09 1.35
N ARG A 225 -15.76 16.21 1.79
CA ARG A 225 -17.04 16.73 1.29
C ARG A 225 -16.95 17.26 -0.13
N VAL A 226 -15.83 17.85 -0.51
CA VAL A 226 -15.62 18.40 -1.87
C VAL A 226 -15.38 17.27 -2.88
N SER A 227 -14.75 16.17 -2.48
CA SER A 227 -14.51 15.02 -3.36
C SER A 227 -15.75 14.17 -3.68
N GLU A 228 -16.88 14.41 -2.98
CA GLU A 228 -18.16 13.74 -3.22
C GLU A 228 -19.08 14.49 -4.23
N CYS A 229 -18.70 15.69 -4.65
CA CYS A 229 -19.42 16.49 -5.66
C CYS A 229 -18.83 16.31 -7.04
#